data_1c578105e7af77b6cc66136d4cb31b9c
#
_entry.id   1c578105e7af77b6cc66136d4cb31b9c
#
_cell.length_a   1.000
_cell.length_b   1.000
_cell.length_c   1.000
_cell.angle_alpha   90.00
_cell.angle_beta   90.00
_cell.angle_gamma   90.00
#
_symmetry.space_group_name_H-M   'P 1'
#
loop_
_entity.id
_entity.type
_entity.pdbx_description
1 polymer ?
#
loop_
_entity_poly.entity_id
_entity_poly.type
_entity_poly.pdbx_seq_one_letter_code
_entity_poly.pdbx_strand_id
1 'polypeptide(L)'
;MKEGRSDSRIFQHTFFRMNKLTTLFLGTVLSSSMLPGWTAAPPKPYGAIPTPAQINWQRMEFYGFIHFGLNTFTGREWGYGDEDPKIFNPTDFNASDIVSTFKKGGMKGMIYTAKHHDGFCAWPTKSTDHNITKSPWKNGKGDVVREFALACKKHGIKFGTYLSPWDRNNADYGKDGYLDVYYKQIRELLTNYGPVFEIWFDGANGGDGYYGGAREKRNIGDAEKYYNFEKIVEMIRKIQPSCIIWGAGHYGDARWGGSEKGHVNYPHWSTVGLNGGGGGTGKRGGERWVPAEGDTTINHAGWFWHQGQASRVKSPEELMQVWFDSVGRGANLILNVAADKTGRLDPADVKSLLEFKELRDKLYARDYALGATVTASQTRGNDKKFSPSNMTDGNIETYWAVAVSYTHLTLPTIR
;
A
#
# COMPACT_ATOMS: atom_id res chain seq x y z
N MET A 1 73.81 -32.36 1.29
CA MET A 1 74.38 -32.10 2.63
C MET A 1 73.37 -32.59 3.62
N LYS A 2 73.66 -33.70 4.16
CA LYS A 2 73.82 -34.16 5.57
C LYS A 2 72.48 -34.21 6.26
N GLU A 3 71.93 -35.43 6.51
CA GLU A 3 72.26 -36.36 7.64
C GLU A 3 71.70 -35.81 8.94
N GLY A 4 71.00 -36.52 9.84
CA GLY A 4 71.05 -37.92 10.20
C GLY A 4 69.93 -38.16 11.23
N ARG A 5 69.38 -39.34 11.25
CA ARG A 5 69.69 -40.51 12.13
C ARG A 5 69.44 -40.20 13.63
N SER A 6 68.77 -40.98 14.35
CA SER A 6 68.54 -42.39 14.70
C SER A 6 68.23 -42.37 16.18
N ASP A 7 67.74 -43.25 16.94
CA ASP A 7 67.67 -44.69 17.09
C ASP A 7 66.75 -44.99 18.28
N SER A 8 65.85 -45.87 18.22
CA SER A 8 65.81 -47.27 18.71
C SER A 8 65.88 -47.53 20.24
N ARG A 9 65.02 -48.33 20.78
CA ARG A 9 65.09 -49.71 21.29
C ARG A 9 64.09 -49.89 22.45
N ILE A 10 63.22 -50.83 22.41
CA ILE A 10 63.22 -52.30 22.75
C ILE A 10 63.12 -52.63 24.27
N PHE A 11 62.17 -53.46 24.57
CA PHE A 11 62.14 -54.74 25.39
C PHE A 11 60.82 -54.87 26.11
N GLN A 12 60.06 -55.80 25.84
CA GLN A 12 59.92 -57.28 26.02
C GLN A 12 59.13 -57.68 27.24
N HIS A 13 58.16 -58.51 27.00
CA HIS A 13 57.65 -59.75 27.62
C HIS A 13 57.18 -59.75 29.06
N THR A 14 55.98 -60.28 29.31
CA THR A 14 55.81 -61.67 29.81
C THR A 14 54.33 -62.09 29.79
N PHE A 15 54.07 -63.31 29.28
CA PHE A 15 52.88 -64.13 29.35
C PHE A 15 52.40 -64.42 30.79
N PHE A 16 51.10 -64.53 31.01
CA PHE A 16 50.52 -65.70 31.72
C PHE A 16 49.03 -65.93 31.42
N ARG A 17 48.69 -67.21 31.34
CA ARG A 17 47.54 -67.96 31.01
C ARG A 17 46.21 -67.66 31.67
N MET A 18 45.18 -67.89 30.84
CA MET A 18 43.86 -68.57 30.98
C MET A 18 43.30 -68.85 32.39
N ASN A 19 42.07 -68.50 32.70
CA ASN A 19 40.88 -69.37 32.64
C ASN A 19 39.66 -68.68 33.23
N LYS A 20 38.55 -68.93 32.60
CA LYS A 20 37.17 -69.19 33.03
C LYS A 20 36.12 -68.27 32.34
N LEU A 21 35.24 -68.92 31.65
CA LEU A 21 33.97 -68.44 31.15
C LEU A 21 33.20 -67.69 32.24
N THR A 22 32.82 -66.47 31.90
CA THR A 22 31.64 -65.87 32.50
C THR A 22 30.95 -65.07 31.35
N THR A 23 29.81 -65.57 30.99
CA THR A 23 28.88 -64.93 29.96
C THR A 23 28.45 -63.58 30.56
N LEU A 24 28.96 -62.47 30.01
CA LEU A 24 28.48 -61.18 30.36
C LEU A 24 27.66 -60.65 29.12
N PHE A 25 26.36 -60.56 29.35
CA PHE A 25 25.47 -59.83 28.44
C PHE A 25 25.96 -58.40 28.31
N LEU A 26 26.61 -58.07 27.21
CA LEU A 26 26.88 -56.68 26.86
C LEU A 26 25.58 -56.13 26.26
N GLY A 27 24.79 -55.47 27.11
CA GLY A 27 23.72 -54.60 26.64
C GLY A 27 24.34 -53.43 25.89
N THR A 28 24.27 -53.43 24.57
CA THR A 28 24.53 -52.28 23.72
C THR A 28 23.50 -51.20 24.06
N VAL A 29 23.83 -50.27 24.93
CA VAL A 29 23.14 -48.98 25.01
C VAL A 29 23.48 -48.25 23.73
N LEU A 30 22.58 -48.33 22.74
CA LEU A 30 22.53 -47.39 21.66
C LEU A 30 22.23 -46.03 22.30
N SER A 31 23.26 -45.27 22.63
CA SER A 31 23.14 -43.84 22.79
C SER A 31 22.73 -43.29 21.44
N SER A 32 21.44 -43.06 21.26
CA SER A 32 20.95 -42.21 20.21
C SER A 32 21.57 -40.83 20.44
N SER A 33 22.74 -40.61 19.86
CA SER A 33 23.24 -39.24 19.63
C SER A 33 22.16 -38.53 18.84
N MET A 34 21.34 -37.71 19.50
CA MET A 34 20.53 -36.71 18.83
C MET A 34 21.51 -35.84 18.03
N LEU A 35 21.57 -36.14 16.74
CA LEU A 35 22.19 -35.22 15.80
C LEU A 35 21.55 -33.85 16.04
N PRO A 36 22.34 -32.76 16.14
CA PRO A 36 21.76 -31.44 16.27
C PRO A 36 20.75 -31.26 15.14
N GLY A 37 19.48 -31.00 15.49
CA GLY A 37 18.41 -30.89 14.57
C GLY A 37 18.82 -29.93 13.46
N TRP A 38 18.89 -30.42 12.24
CA TRP A 38 19.10 -29.59 11.10
C TRP A 38 17.87 -28.69 11.00
N THR A 39 18.04 -27.42 11.39
CA THR A 39 16.99 -26.42 11.14
C THR A 39 16.74 -26.40 9.64
N ALA A 40 15.56 -26.85 9.22
CA ALA A 40 15.24 -26.87 7.81
C ALA A 40 15.30 -25.45 7.25
N ALA A 41 16.24 -25.19 6.35
CA ALA A 41 16.35 -23.88 5.70
C ALA A 41 14.99 -23.47 5.10
N PRO A 42 14.61 -22.19 5.13
CA PRO A 42 13.40 -21.72 4.46
C PRO A 42 13.40 -22.15 2.98
N PRO A 43 12.24 -22.47 2.39
CA PRO A 43 12.20 -22.74 0.96
C PRO A 43 12.68 -21.51 0.20
N LYS A 44 13.28 -21.70 -0.97
CA LYS A 44 13.53 -20.57 -1.87
C LYS A 44 12.18 -19.92 -2.18
N PRO A 45 12.14 -18.59 -2.24
CA PRO A 45 10.95 -17.88 -2.66
C PRO A 45 10.46 -18.41 -4.01
N TYR A 46 9.14 -18.60 -4.13
CA TYR A 46 8.51 -19.12 -5.34
C TYR A 46 7.50 -18.12 -5.89
N GLY A 47 7.52 -17.90 -7.21
CA GLY A 47 6.62 -16.96 -7.88
C GLY A 47 6.98 -15.49 -7.61
N ALA A 48 5.98 -14.63 -7.74
CA ALA A 48 6.14 -13.20 -7.52
C ALA A 48 6.35 -12.88 -6.02
N ILE A 49 7.35 -12.09 -5.74
CA ILE A 49 7.74 -11.73 -4.37
C ILE A 49 7.46 -10.24 -4.15
N PRO A 50 6.69 -9.87 -3.09
CA PRO A 50 6.49 -8.47 -2.75
C PRO A 50 7.79 -7.82 -2.28
N THR A 51 7.96 -6.54 -2.61
CA THR A 51 9.01 -5.71 -2.00
C THR A 51 8.65 -5.39 -0.54
N PRO A 52 9.64 -5.06 0.31
CA PRO A 52 9.36 -4.59 1.67
C PRO A 52 8.41 -3.37 1.71
N ALA A 53 8.50 -2.48 0.71
CA ALA A 53 7.60 -1.33 0.60
C ALA A 53 6.15 -1.78 0.36
N GLN A 54 5.93 -2.75 -0.54
CA GLN A 54 4.60 -3.32 -0.80
C GLN A 54 4.02 -4.05 0.42
N ILE A 55 4.83 -4.82 1.15
CA ILE A 55 4.38 -5.46 2.40
C ILE A 55 3.94 -4.41 3.43
N ASN A 56 4.75 -3.37 3.65
CA ASN A 56 4.43 -2.30 4.58
C ASN A 56 3.18 -1.52 4.17
N TRP A 57 2.96 -1.35 2.86
CA TRP A 57 1.78 -0.70 2.31
C TRP A 57 0.53 -1.59 2.49
N GLN A 58 0.59 -2.89 2.17
CA GLN A 58 -0.52 -3.81 2.39
C GLN A 58 -0.93 -3.89 3.87
N ARG A 59 0.01 -3.81 4.81
CA ARG A 59 -0.26 -3.75 6.25
C ARG A 59 -0.97 -2.47 6.71
N MET A 60 -1.04 -1.45 5.86
CA MET A 60 -1.87 -0.29 6.16
C MET A 60 -3.35 -0.60 6.06
N GLU A 61 -3.77 -1.42 5.11
CA GLU A 61 -5.15 -1.87 4.88
C GLU A 61 -6.14 -0.75 4.57
N PHE A 62 -6.11 0.36 5.35
CA PHE A 62 -7.10 1.43 5.32
C PHE A 62 -6.48 2.81 5.49
N TYR A 63 -6.78 3.70 4.57
CA TYR A 63 -6.36 5.10 4.60
C TYR A 63 -7.36 6.00 3.87
N GLY A 64 -7.23 7.30 4.11
CA GLY A 64 -8.15 8.29 3.59
C GLY A 64 -7.70 8.84 2.23
N PHE A 65 -8.67 9.24 1.45
CA PHE A 65 -8.50 10.13 0.32
C PHE A 65 -9.21 11.43 0.63
N ILE A 66 -8.69 12.56 0.17
CA ILE A 66 -9.38 13.82 0.28
C ILE A 66 -9.29 14.62 -1.02
N HIS A 67 -10.44 14.82 -1.65
CA HIS A 67 -10.61 15.70 -2.79
C HIS A 67 -10.99 17.09 -2.30
N PHE A 68 -10.08 18.03 -2.48
CA PHE A 68 -10.28 19.43 -2.07
C PHE A 68 -9.46 20.36 -2.97
N GLY A 69 -10.13 21.12 -3.81
CA GLY A 69 -9.51 21.99 -4.81
C GLY A 69 -10.54 22.92 -5.43
N LEU A 70 -10.29 23.44 -6.64
CA LEU A 70 -11.22 24.34 -7.34
C LEU A 70 -12.59 23.69 -7.57
N ASN A 71 -12.62 22.38 -7.80
CA ASN A 71 -13.85 21.62 -8.04
C ASN A 71 -14.80 21.65 -6.84
N THR A 72 -14.28 21.71 -5.62
CA THR A 72 -15.11 21.95 -4.41
C THR A 72 -15.91 23.23 -4.51
N PHE A 73 -15.33 24.30 -5.08
CA PHE A 73 -15.97 25.62 -5.17
C PHE A 73 -16.90 25.74 -6.37
N THR A 74 -16.60 25.06 -7.48
CA THR A 74 -17.46 25.03 -8.67
C THR A 74 -18.62 24.04 -8.56
N GLY A 75 -18.51 23.03 -7.67
CA GLY A 75 -19.47 21.94 -7.60
C GLY A 75 -19.38 20.98 -8.79
N ARG A 76 -18.21 20.87 -9.42
CA ARG A 76 -17.94 19.94 -10.53
C ARG A 76 -17.03 18.81 -10.08
N GLU A 77 -17.25 17.61 -10.61
CA GLU A 77 -16.31 16.49 -10.40
C GLU A 77 -15.04 16.71 -11.23
N TRP A 78 -15.17 17.20 -12.44
CA TRP A 78 -14.06 17.53 -13.34
C TRP A 78 -14.15 18.98 -13.80
N GLY A 79 -13.25 19.82 -13.31
CA GLY A 79 -13.12 21.18 -13.81
C GLY A 79 -12.63 21.19 -15.25
N TYR A 80 -12.93 22.27 -15.96
CA TYR A 80 -12.60 22.42 -17.39
C TYR A 80 -11.16 22.88 -17.61
N GLY A 81 -10.51 23.44 -16.57
CA GLY A 81 -9.15 23.98 -16.62
C GLY A 81 -9.09 25.48 -16.85
N ASP A 82 -10.22 26.16 -16.94
CA ASP A 82 -10.32 27.63 -17.04
C ASP A 82 -10.86 28.29 -15.77
N GLU A 83 -11.02 27.51 -14.70
CA GLU A 83 -11.47 28.02 -13.42
C GLU A 83 -10.43 29.01 -12.84
N ASP A 84 -10.89 30.20 -12.41
CA ASP A 84 -10.00 31.21 -11.79
C ASP A 84 -9.53 30.71 -10.43
N PRO A 85 -8.21 30.59 -10.18
CA PRO A 85 -7.69 30.25 -8.86
C PRO A 85 -8.19 31.11 -7.71
N LYS A 86 -8.68 32.31 -8.00
CA LYS A 86 -9.24 33.23 -7.00
C LYS A 86 -10.50 32.69 -6.31
N ILE A 87 -11.20 31.75 -6.89
CA ILE A 87 -12.36 31.13 -6.23
C ILE A 87 -11.98 30.19 -5.10
N PHE A 88 -10.72 29.70 -5.04
CA PHE A 88 -10.22 28.90 -3.95
C PHE A 88 -9.97 29.79 -2.72
N ASN A 89 -10.94 29.87 -1.83
CA ASN A 89 -10.83 30.71 -0.63
C ASN A 89 -11.57 30.08 0.56
N PRO A 90 -11.10 28.96 1.10
CA PRO A 90 -11.71 28.34 2.27
C PRO A 90 -11.61 29.25 3.50
N THR A 91 -12.72 29.40 4.22
CA THR A 91 -12.83 30.33 5.34
C THR A 91 -12.45 29.74 6.70
N ASP A 92 -12.43 28.40 6.81
CA ASP A 92 -12.22 27.67 8.07
C ASP A 92 -11.41 26.38 7.89
N PHE A 93 -10.47 26.39 6.94
CA PHE A 93 -9.65 25.21 6.65
C PHE A 93 -8.72 24.87 7.81
N ASN A 94 -8.81 23.65 8.29
CA ASN A 94 -7.95 23.11 9.33
C ASN A 94 -7.51 21.68 9.02
N ALA A 95 -6.35 21.53 8.40
CA ALA A 95 -5.78 20.23 8.06
C ALA A 95 -5.59 19.30 9.28
N SER A 96 -5.27 19.89 10.46
CA SER A 96 -5.07 19.10 11.68
C SER A 96 -6.35 18.43 12.16
N ASP A 97 -7.50 19.12 12.07
CA ASP A 97 -8.80 18.54 12.45
C ASP A 97 -9.24 17.42 11.50
N ILE A 98 -9.05 17.65 10.19
CA ILE A 98 -9.33 16.64 9.16
C ILE A 98 -8.51 15.38 9.41
N VAL A 99 -7.19 15.52 9.56
CA VAL A 99 -6.28 14.39 9.79
C VAL A 99 -6.55 13.70 11.13
N SER A 100 -6.89 14.46 12.18
CA SER A 100 -7.32 13.92 13.47
C SER A 100 -8.57 13.04 13.31
N THR A 101 -9.54 13.49 12.51
CA THR A 101 -10.77 12.74 12.23
C THR A 101 -10.47 11.46 11.46
N PHE A 102 -9.61 11.50 10.45
CA PHE A 102 -9.16 10.30 9.72
C PHE A 102 -8.51 9.28 10.65
N LYS A 103 -7.60 9.75 11.52
CA LYS A 103 -6.98 8.88 12.53
C LYS A 103 -8.00 8.27 13.48
N LYS A 104 -8.98 9.05 13.98
CA LYS A 104 -10.07 8.57 14.83
C LYS A 104 -10.95 7.53 14.10
N GLY A 105 -11.14 7.68 12.79
CA GLY A 105 -11.80 6.70 11.92
C GLY A 105 -10.98 5.43 11.67
N GLY A 106 -9.75 5.35 12.20
CA GLY A 106 -8.86 4.20 12.08
C GLY A 106 -8.04 4.15 10.80
N MET A 107 -7.93 5.27 10.09
CA MET A 107 -7.07 5.41 8.91
C MET A 107 -5.60 5.50 9.32
N LYS A 108 -4.73 4.75 8.65
CA LYS A 108 -3.27 4.70 8.92
C LYS A 108 -2.47 5.70 8.08
N GLY A 109 -3.13 6.33 7.11
CA GLY A 109 -2.56 7.36 6.23
C GLY A 109 -3.66 8.13 5.53
N MET A 110 -3.26 9.11 4.72
CA MET A 110 -4.15 9.82 3.81
C MET A 110 -3.41 10.25 2.54
N ILE A 111 -4.13 10.33 1.44
CA ILE A 111 -3.68 10.88 0.17
C ILE A 111 -4.47 12.16 -0.12
N TYR A 112 -3.76 13.22 -0.46
CA TYR A 112 -4.36 14.50 -0.84
C TYR A 112 -4.25 14.72 -2.35
N THR A 113 -5.35 15.17 -2.98
CA THR A 113 -5.39 15.57 -4.39
C THR A 113 -4.68 16.90 -4.62
N ALA A 114 -3.34 16.86 -4.72
CA ALA A 114 -2.54 18.08 -4.88
C ALA A 114 -2.82 18.80 -6.21
N LYS A 115 -3.08 18.05 -7.29
CA LYS A 115 -3.57 18.56 -8.58
C LYS A 115 -4.57 17.59 -9.19
N HIS A 116 -5.80 18.01 -9.43
CA HIS A 116 -6.79 17.24 -10.18
C HIS A 116 -6.75 17.58 -11.68
N HIS A 117 -7.69 17.06 -12.47
CA HIS A 117 -7.71 17.21 -13.94
C HIS A 117 -7.84 18.65 -14.42
N ASP A 118 -8.39 19.56 -13.59
CA ASP A 118 -8.45 21.00 -13.89
C ASP A 118 -7.05 21.66 -13.97
N GLY A 119 -6.00 20.98 -13.52
CA GLY A 119 -4.63 21.46 -13.54
C GLY A 119 -4.27 22.40 -12.39
N PHE A 120 -5.21 22.73 -11.49
CA PHE A 120 -4.91 23.59 -10.34
C PHE A 120 -3.98 22.90 -9.35
N CYS A 121 -2.83 23.52 -9.12
CA CYS A 121 -1.85 23.07 -8.15
C CYS A 121 -2.11 23.68 -6.78
N ALA A 122 -2.49 22.88 -5.80
CA ALA A 122 -2.79 23.35 -4.43
C ALA A 122 -1.52 23.63 -3.58
N TRP A 123 -0.37 23.82 -4.22
CA TRP A 123 0.91 24.21 -3.64
C TRP A 123 1.58 25.29 -4.50
N PRO A 124 2.56 26.05 -3.95
CA PRO A 124 3.23 27.13 -4.67
C PRO A 124 4.26 26.59 -5.67
N THR A 125 3.80 25.83 -6.67
CA THR A 125 4.64 25.32 -7.75
C THR A 125 5.22 26.47 -8.59
N LYS A 126 6.39 26.23 -9.16
CA LYS A 126 7.02 27.12 -10.16
C LYS A 126 6.82 26.63 -11.60
N SER A 127 6.00 25.59 -11.79
CA SER A 127 5.81 24.97 -13.11
C SER A 127 4.64 25.54 -13.88
N THR A 128 3.67 26.18 -13.22
CA THR A 128 2.49 26.81 -13.80
C THR A 128 2.02 27.98 -12.94
N ASP A 129 1.34 28.95 -13.54
CA ASP A 129 0.63 30.01 -12.83
C ASP A 129 -0.76 29.59 -12.33
N HIS A 130 -1.29 28.45 -12.81
CA HIS A 130 -2.55 27.92 -12.33
C HIS A 130 -2.36 27.19 -10.99
N ASN A 131 -2.08 27.97 -9.94
CA ASN A 131 -1.75 27.44 -8.64
C ASN A 131 -2.26 28.34 -7.51
N ILE A 132 -2.11 27.85 -6.28
CA ILE A 132 -2.63 28.45 -5.05
C ILE A 132 -2.08 29.85 -4.76
N THR A 133 -0.95 30.26 -5.33
CA THR A 133 -0.41 31.62 -5.12
C THR A 133 -1.26 32.69 -5.79
N LYS A 134 -2.12 32.33 -6.71
CA LYS A 134 -3.10 33.23 -7.36
C LYS A 134 -4.43 33.29 -6.61
N SER A 135 -4.61 32.47 -5.57
CA SER A 135 -5.77 32.48 -4.67
C SER A 135 -5.63 33.61 -3.64
N PRO A 136 -6.72 34.25 -3.19
CA PRO A 136 -6.69 35.18 -2.07
C PRO A 136 -6.45 34.49 -0.71
N TRP A 137 -6.62 33.18 -0.66
CA TRP A 137 -6.44 32.41 0.58
C TRP A 137 -5.04 32.59 1.15
N LYS A 138 -4.98 32.95 2.45
CA LYS A 138 -3.74 33.31 3.15
C LYS A 138 -2.89 34.36 2.42
N ASN A 139 -3.56 35.30 1.71
CA ASN A 139 -2.92 36.36 0.92
C ASN A 139 -1.91 35.80 -0.13
N GLY A 140 -2.28 34.74 -0.82
CA GLY A 140 -1.44 34.06 -1.83
C GLY A 140 -0.25 33.29 -1.27
N LYS A 141 -0.19 33.06 0.04
CA LYS A 141 0.88 32.31 0.74
C LYS A 141 0.42 30.92 1.19
N GLY A 142 -0.74 30.46 0.73
CA GLY A 142 -1.27 29.15 1.06
C GLY A 142 -0.45 28.00 0.44
N ASP A 143 -0.46 26.85 1.14
CA ASP A 143 0.14 25.60 0.68
C ASP A 143 -0.61 24.46 1.37
N VAL A 144 -1.67 23.96 0.71
CA VAL A 144 -2.54 22.91 1.30
C VAL A 144 -1.78 21.60 1.43
N VAL A 145 -0.87 21.29 0.50
CA VAL A 145 -0.03 20.09 0.55
C VAL A 145 0.83 20.09 1.82
N ARG A 146 1.46 21.23 2.12
CA ARG A 146 2.27 21.40 3.34
C ARG A 146 1.44 21.25 4.60
N GLU A 147 0.25 21.83 4.62
CA GLU A 147 -0.61 21.76 5.80
C GLU A 147 -1.05 20.33 6.10
N PHE A 148 -1.43 19.55 5.09
CA PHE A 148 -1.73 18.14 5.27
C PHE A 148 -0.50 17.30 5.65
N ALA A 149 0.65 17.52 5.01
CA ALA A 149 1.89 16.81 5.35
C ALA A 149 2.30 17.04 6.82
N LEU A 150 2.24 18.29 7.29
CA LEU A 150 2.53 18.64 8.69
C LEU A 150 1.48 18.05 9.65
N ALA A 151 0.20 18.09 9.29
CA ALA A 151 -0.87 17.48 10.08
C ALA A 151 -0.70 15.95 10.19
N CYS A 152 -0.38 15.27 9.11
CA CYS A 152 -0.10 13.82 9.12
C CYS A 152 1.07 13.50 10.05
N LYS A 153 2.16 14.27 9.98
CA LYS A 153 3.31 14.13 10.88
C LYS A 153 2.90 14.35 12.35
N LYS A 154 2.12 15.39 12.64
CA LYS A 154 1.63 15.72 13.98
C LYS A 154 0.78 14.60 14.57
N HIS A 155 -0.11 14.02 13.77
CA HIS A 155 -1.05 12.98 14.22
C HIS A 155 -0.49 11.56 14.08
N GLY A 156 0.70 11.38 13.50
CA GLY A 156 1.35 10.06 13.37
C GLY A 156 0.64 9.14 12.40
N ILE A 157 0.06 9.67 11.31
CA ILE A 157 -0.40 8.89 10.15
C ILE A 157 0.47 9.23 8.94
N LYS A 158 0.49 8.37 7.93
CA LYS A 158 1.33 8.56 6.74
C LYS A 158 0.70 9.56 5.78
N PHE A 159 1.54 10.34 5.11
CA PHE A 159 1.12 11.29 4.07
C PHE A 159 1.39 10.71 2.67
N GLY A 160 0.41 10.79 1.79
CA GLY A 160 0.50 10.50 0.37
C GLY A 160 -0.05 11.65 -0.47
N THR A 161 0.22 11.63 -1.76
CA THR A 161 -0.21 12.69 -2.67
C THR A 161 -0.74 12.11 -3.98
N TYR A 162 -1.78 12.73 -4.52
CA TYR A 162 -2.31 12.46 -5.84
C TYR A 162 -1.91 13.59 -6.78
N LEU A 163 -1.47 13.23 -7.97
CA LEU A 163 -1.11 14.16 -9.04
C LEU A 163 -1.68 13.66 -10.36
N SER A 164 -2.78 14.28 -10.81
CA SER A 164 -3.35 13.94 -12.11
C SER A 164 -2.32 14.08 -13.24
N PRO A 165 -2.12 13.04 -14.06
CA PRO A 165 -1.35 13.18 -15.29
C PRO A 165 -2.05 14.08 -16.30
N TRP A 166 -3.38 14.05 -16.33
CA TRP A 166 -4.20 14.91 -17.19
C TRP A 166 -4.23 16.34 -16.62
N ASP A 167 -3.98 17.32 -17.50
CA ASP A 167 -3.94 18.73 -17.15
C ASP A 167 -4.73 19.53 -18.18
N ARG A 168 -5.97 19.86 -17.85
CA ARG A 168 -6.90 20.56 -18.73
C ARG A 168 -6.60 22.05 -18.84
N ASN A 169 -5.78 22.60 -17.95
CA ASN A 169 -5.33 24.00 -18.02
C ASN A 169 -4.14 24.17 -18.97
N ASN A 170 -3.19 23.24 -18.99
CA ASN A 170 -1.90 23.42 -19.62
C ASN A 170 -1.98 23.42 -21.16
N ALA A 171 -1.43 24.47 -21.80
CA ALA A 171 -1.42 24.64 -23.26
C ALA A 171 -0.61 23.54 -23.99
N ASP A 172 0.35 22.92 -23.30
CA ASP A 172 1.22 21.88 -23.89
C ASP A 172 0.82 20.46 -23.50
N TYR A 173 -0.31 20.27 -22.79
CA TYR A 173 -0.80 18.92 -22.52
C TYR A 173 -0.97 18.13 -23.82
N GLY A 174 -0.44 16.91 -23.84
CA GLY A 174 -0.42 16.06 -25.04
C GLY A 174 0.76 16.32 -25.98
N LYS A 175 1.66 17.27 -25.64
CA LYS A 175 2.90 17.58 -26.35
C LYS A 175 4.10 17.36 -25.43
N ASP A 176 5.31 17.27 -26.01
CA ASP A 176 6.55 17.00 -25.24
C ASP A 176 6.83 18.04 -24.15
N GLY A 177 6.51 19.32 -24.39
CA GLY A 177 6.72 20.42 -23.43
C GLY A 177 6.00 20.23 -22.10
N TYR A 178 4.88 19.49 -22.07
CA TYR A 178 4.16 19.20 -20.85
C TYR A 178 4.93 18.26 -19.91
N LEU A 179 5.75 17.36 -20.45
CA LEU A 179 6.47 16.39 -19.64
C LEU A 179 7.44 17.04 -18.66
N ASP A 180 8.10 18.14 -19.05
CA ASP A 180 8.99 18.89 -18.15
C ASP A 180 8.21 19.51 -16.99
N VAL A 181 7.00 20.02 -17.26
CA VAL A 181 6.09 20.52 -16.23
C VAL A 181 5.71 19.41 -15.25
N TYR A 182 5.27 18.28 -15.78
CA TYR A 182 4.80 17.15 -14.99
C TYR A 182 5.92 16.54 -14.12
N TYR A 183 7.09 16.32 -14.68
CA TYR A 183 8.26 15.81 -13.93
C TYR A 183 8.71 16.77 -12.84
N LYS A 184 8.61 18.09 -13.08
CA LYS A 184 8.93 19.11 -12.06
C LYS A 184 7.94 19.06 -10.92
N GLN A 185 6.64 18.92 -11.20
CA GLN A 185 5.59 18.77 -10.20
C GLN A 185 5.79 17.51 -9.34
N ILE A 186 6.07 16.35 -9.94
CA ILE A 186 6.39 15.12 -9.21
C ILE A 186 7.60 15.35 -8.27
N ARG A 187 8.67 15.96 -8.78
CA ARG A 187 9.87 16.24 -7.99
C ARG A 187 9.58 17.17 -6.82
N GLU A 188 8.82 18.26 -7.04
CA GLU A 188 8.44 19.20 -5.98
C GLU A 188 7.65 18.48 -4.87
N LEU A 189 6.67 17.66 -5.22
CA LEU A 189 5.85 16.91 -4.25
C LEU A 189 6.66 15.91 -3.44
N LEU A 190 7.65 15.26 -4.05
CA LEU A 190 8.46 14.25 -3.38
C LEU A 190 9.66 14.82 -2.59
N THR A 191 10.04 16.09 -2.80
CA THR A 191 11.21 16.67 -2.12
C THR A 191 10.86 17.69 -1.04
N ASN A 192 9.69 18.36 -1.15
CA ASN A 192 9.39 19.53 -0.30
C ASN A 192 8.52 19.22 0.92
N TYR A 193 7.91 18.04 1.01
CA TYR A 193 6.84 17.74 1.97
C TYR A 193 7.15 16.57 2.92
N GLY A 194 8.39 16.09 2.92
CA GLY A 194 8.82 14.96 3.74
C GLY A 194 8.48 13.60 3.13
N PRO A 195 8.42 12.54 3.94
CA PRO A 195 8.14 11.20 3.42
C PRO A 195 6.74 11.07 2.85
N VAL A 196 6.65 10.56 1.61
CA VAL A 196 5.40 10.23 0.91
C VAL A 196 5.29 8.71 0.83
N PHE A 197 4.22 8.14 1.44
CA PHE A 197 4.07 6.69 1.43
C PHE A 197 3.55 6.16 0.11
N GLU A 198 2.79 7.00 -0.61
CA GLU A 198 2.19 6.69 -1.91
C GLU A 198 2.02 7.94 -2.75
N ILE A 199 2.40 7.84 -4.02
CA ILE A 199 2.04 8.80 -5.06
C ILE A 199 1.02 8.16 -6.01
N TRP A 200 -0.08 8.86 -6.25
CA TRP A 200 -1.23 8.37 -6.97
C TRP A 200 -1.39 9.09 -8.30
N PHE A 201 -1.29 8.37 -9.41
CA PHE A 201 -1.47 8.88 -10.76
C PHE A 201 -2.80 8.37 -11.34
N ASP A 202 -3.73 9.29 -11.59
CA ASP A 202 -5.03 8.93 -12.14
C ASP A 202 -4.91 8.32 -13.54
N GLY A 203 -5.80 7.38 -13.85
CA GLY A 203 -5.88 6.76 -15.16
C GLY A 203 -6.53 7.63 -16.23
N ALA A 204 -7.28 8.68 -15.85
CA ALA A 204 -7.87 9.62 -16.79
C ALA A 204 -6.78 10.49 -17.44
N ASN A 205 -6.74 10.52 -18.77
CA ASN A 205 -5.65 11.15 -19.50
C ASN A 205 -6.09 11.83 -20.80
N GLY A 206 -7.37 12.20 -20.93
CA GLY A 206 -7.84 12.90 -22.12
C GLY A 206 -9.31 13.23 -22.12
N GLY A 207 -9.66 14.22 -22.88
CA GLY A 207 -11.02 14.77 -23.02
C GLY A 207 -11.00 16.24 -23.42
N ASP A 208 -12.16 16.88 -23.35
CA ASP A 208 -12.31 18.31 -23.57
C ASP A 208 -11.60 19.10 -22.47
N GLY A 209 -11.05 20.26 -22.80
CA GLY A 209 -10.36 21.10 -21.84
C GLY A 209 -10.05 22.49 -22.38
N TYR A 210 -9.63 23.36 -21.45
CA TYR A 210 -9.22 24.73 -21.78
C TYR A 210 -7.92 24.78 -22.58
N TYR A 211 -6.92 24.01 -22.18
CA TYR A 211 -5.62 23.85 -22.85
C TYR A 211 -4.99 25.19 -23.30
N GLY A 212 -4.90 26.14 -22.35
CA GLY A 212 -4.34 27.47 -22.64
C GLY A 212 -5.17 28.34 -23.58
N GLY A 213 -6.47 28.08 -23.71
CA GLY A 213 -7.39 28.80 -24.55
C GLY A 213 -7.74 28.09 -25.85
N ALA A 214 -7.13 26.95 -26.18
CA ALA A 214 -7.44 26.18 -27.38
C ALA A 214 -8.87 25.61 -27.37
N ARG A 215 -9.42 25.28 -26.17
CA ARG A 215 -10.79 24.77 -25.98
C ARG A 215 -11.12 23.61 -26.91
N GLU A 216 -10.30 22.58 -26.88
CA GLU A 216 -10.38 21.44 -27.78
C GLU A 216 -10.40 20.12 -27.00
N LYS A 217 -10.49 19.00 -27.71
CA LYS A 217 -10.36 17.66 -27.17
C LYS A 217 -8.97 17.12 -27.44
N ARG A 218 -8.28 16.66 -26.39
CA ARG A 218 -6.99 15.98 -26.48
C ARG A 218 -7.08 14.60 -25.87
N ASN A 219 -6.47 13.61 -26.52
CA ASN A 219 -6.43 12.24 -26.05
C ASN A 219 -5.00 11.73 -26.14
N ILE A 220 -4.58 11.03 -25.11
CA ILE A 220 -3.31 10.32 -25.08
C ILE A 220 -3.59 8.85 -25.43
N GLY A 221 -3.11 8.40 -26.59
CA GLY A 221 -3.37 7.03 -27.05
C GLY A 221 -2.62 5.98 -26.24
N ASP A 222 -1.34 6.23 -25.96
CA ASP A 222 -0.47 5.37 -25.16
C ASP A 222 0.12 6.18 -24.01
N ALA A 223 -0.53 6.10 -22.86
CA ALA A 223 -0.15 6.86 -21.67
C ALA A 223 1.23 6.43 -21.12
N GLU A 224 1.54 5.14 -21.14
CA GLU A 224 2.82 4.65 -20.63
C GLU A 224 3.99 5.22 -21.42
N LYS A 225 3.86 5.22 -22.73
CA LYS A 225 4.88 5.77 -23.63
C LYS A 225 4.93 7.30 -23.56
N TYR A 226 3.78 7.98 -23.60
CA TYR A 226 3.74 9.44 -23.59
C TYR A 226 4.35 10.02 -22.33
N TYR A 227 3.88 9.58 -21.13
CA TYR A 227 4.41 10.08 -19.87
C TYR A 227 5.81 9.53 -19.56
N ASN A 228 6.27 8.49 -20.27
CA ASN A 228 7.49 7.76 -19.97
C ASN A 228 7.53 7.30 -18.50
N PHE A 229 6.57 6.45 -18.13
CA PHE A 229 6.43 6.00 -16.75
C PHE A 229 7.68 5.28 -16.24
N GLU A 230 8.47 4.64 -17.08
CA GLU A 230 9.75 4.07 -16.68
C GLU A 230 10.68 5.13 -16.07
N LYS A 231 10.87 6.26 -16.77
CA LYS A 231 11.67 7.39 -16.29
C LYS A 231 11.09 8.03 -15.02
N ILE A 232 9.74 8.12 -14.94
CA ILE A 232 9.07 8.63 -13.72
C ILE A 232 9.37 7.71 -12.54
N VAL A 233 9.21 6.40 -12.70
CA VAL A 233 9.47 5.41 -11.66
C VAL A 233 10.93 5.45 -11.21
N GLU A 234 11.90 5.50 -12.15
CA GLU A 234 13.31 5.66 -11.81
C GLU A 234 13.57 6.94 -10.99
N MET A 235 12.96 8.05 -11.38
CA MET A 235 13.08 9.33 -10.66
C MET A 235 12.52 9.21 -9.23
N ILE A 236 11.33 8.62 -9.07
CA ILE A 236 10.70 8.41 -7.77
C ILE A 236 11.57 7.52 -6.89
N ARG A 237 12.10 6.42 -7.41
CA ARG A 237 12.98 5.50 -6.67
C ARG A 237 14.27 6.18 -6.19
N LYS A 238 14.82 7.11 -6.97
CA LYS A 238 16.00 7.90 -6.57
C LYS A 238 15.67 8.90 -5.46
N ILE A 239 14.47 9.47 -5.43
CA ILE A 239 14.07 10.49 -4.45
C ILE A 239 13.51 9.82 -3.17
N GLN A 240 12.56 8.89 -3.32
CA GLN A 240 11.89 8.19 -2.23
C GLN A 240 11.73 6.69 -2.56
N PRO A 241 12.73 5.85 -2.26
CA PRO A 241 12.76 4.44 -2.65
C PRO A 241 11.56 3.61 -2.15
N SER A 242 10.99 3.99 -1.01
CA SER A 242 9.87 3.27 -0.37
C SER A 242 8.49 3.81 -0.74
N CYS A 243 8.41 4.87 -1.57
CA CYS A 243 7.13 5.42 -2.03
C CYS A 243 6.45 4.40 -2.94
N ILE A 244 5.21 4.03 -2.62
CA ILE A 244 4.37 3.21 -3.50
C ILE A 244 3.89 4.08 -4.67
N ILE A 245 3.93 3.51 -5.86
CA ILE A 245 3.50 4.18 -7.10
C ILE A 245 2.23 3.51 -7.59
N TRP A 246 1.13 4.25 -7.57
CA TRP A 246 -0.15 3.83 -8.11
C TRP A 246 -0.40 4.46 -9.47
N GLY A 247 -0.92 3.70 -10.42
CA GLY A 247 -1.41 4.24 -11.71
C GLY A 247 -0.34 4.47 -12.80
N ALA A 248 0.92 4.01 -12.61
CA ALA A 248 1.98 4.10 -13.62
C ALA A 248 1.99 2.92 -14.61
N GLY A 249 0.83 2.50 -15.08
CA GLY A 249 0.70 1.38 -15.99
C GLY A 249 1.32 0.09 -15.44
N HIS A 250 2.08 -0.62 -16.27
CA HIS A 250 2.73 -1.85 -15.81
C HIS A 250 3.95 -1.60 -14.89
N TYR A 251 4.45 -0.37 -14.76
CA TYR A 251 5.54 -0.01 -13.86
C TYR A 251 5.08 0.26 -12.41
N GLY A 252 3.78 0.34 -12.15
CA GLY A 252 3.23 0.60 -10.82
C GLY A 252 3.48 -0.51 -9.82
N ASP A 253 3.48 -0.13 -8.52
CA ASP A 253 3.61 -1.05 -7.39
C ASP A 253 2.26 -1.58 -6.90
N ALA A 254 1.22 -0.81 -7.09
CA ALA A 254 -0.16 -1.11 -6.75
C ALA A 254 -1.05 -0.89 -7.97
N ARG A 255 -2.23 -1.49 -7.98
CA ARG A 255 -3.18 -1.43 -9.08
C ARG A 255 -4.58 -1.11 -8.61
N TRP A 256 -5.36 -0.57 -9.52
CA TRP A 256 -6.78 -0.31 -9.30
C TRP A 256 -7.59 -1.58 -9.06
N GLY A 257 -8.52 -1.54 -8.12
CA GLY A 257 -9.46 -2.63 -7.81
C GLY A 257 -10.48 -2.92 -8.92
N GLY A 258 -10.55 -2.07 -9.95
CA GLY A 258 -11.40 -2.26 -11.14
C GLY A 258 -12.76 -1.59 -11.06
N SER A 259 -13.11 -0.95 -9.95
CA SER A 259 -14.33 -0.14 -9.82
C SER A 259 -14.19 0.86 -8.67
N GLU A 260 -14.85 2.02 -8.78
CA GLU A 260 -14.93 3.05 -7.73
C GLU A 260 -15.93 2.70 -6.60
N LYS A 261 -16.31 1.42 -6.48
CA LYS A 261 -17.21 0.95 -5.43
C LYS A 261 -16.46 0.44 -4.19
N GLY A 262 -15.13 0.51 -4.20
CA GLY A 262 -14.30 0.01 -3.11
C GLY A 262 -14.22 -1.52 -3.04
N HIS A 263 -14.48 -2.22 -4.13
CA HIS A 263 -14.46 -3.68 -4.17
C HIS A 263 -13.31 -4.21 -5.01
N VAL A 264 -12.85 -5.40 -4.68
CA VAL A 264 -12.13 -6.28 -5.61
C VAL A 264 -12.95 -7.54 -5.86
N ASN A 265 -12.68 -8.22 -6.97
CA ASN A 265 -13.42 -9.42 -7.33
C ASN A 265 -13.12 -10.59 -6.37
N TYR A 266 -13.94 -11.62 -6.41
CA TYR A 266 -13.70 -12.89 -5.73
C TYR A 266 -13.73 -14.03 -6.76
N PRO A 267 -12.67 -14.86 -6.85
CA PRO A 267 -11.41 -14.77 -6.09
C PRO A 267 -10.55 -13.56 -6.49
N HIS A 268 -9.64 -13.16 -5.60
CA HIS A 268 -8.70 -12.06 -5.79
C HIS A 268 -7.26 -12.53 -5.58
N TRP A 269 -6.33 -12.00 -6.40
CA TRP A 269 -4.90 -12.32 -6.36
C TRP A 269 -4.08 -11.04 -6.39
N SER A 270 -3.09 -10.92 -5.52
CA SER A 270 -2.12 -9.80 -5.54
C SER A 270 -1.10 -9.91 -6.67
N THR A 271 -1.13 -10.98 -7.45
CA THR A 271 -0.22 -11.20 -8.58
C THR A 271 -0.88 -10.88 -9.91
N VAL A 272 -0.06 -10.42 -10.87
CA VAL A 272 -0.45 -10.06 -12.25
C VAL A 272 0.55 -10.62 -13.27
N GLY A 273 0.25 -10.50 -14.55
CA GLY A 273 1.18 -10.83 -15.64
C GLY A 273 2.38 -9.87 -15.69
N LEU A 274 3.41 -10.21 -16.48
CA LEU A 274 4.61 -9.37 -16.67
C LEU A 274 4.25 -7.97 -17.15
N ASN A 275 3.31 -7.86 -18.07
CA ASN A 275 2.88 -6.58 -18.66
C ASN A 275 1.70 -5.94 -17.89
N GLY A 276 1.52 -6.32 -16.62
CA GLY A 276 0.44 -5.77 -15.80
C GLY A 276 -0.92 -6.43 -16.08
N GLY A 277 -2.00 -5.66 -15.99
CA GLY A 277 -3.37 -6.16 -16.17
C GLY A 277 -3.94 -6.77 -14.87
N GLY A 278 -5.00 -7.56 -15.03
CA GLY A 278 -5.65 -8.27 -13.92
C GLY A 278 -6.85 -7.54 -13.31
N GLY A 279 -7.01 -6.23 -13.49
CA GLY A 279 -8.14 -5.47 -12.96
C GLY A 279 -8.44 -5.81 -11.51
N GLY A 280 -9.73 -5.95 -11.15
CA GLY A 280 -10.18 -6.32 -9.82
C GLY A 280 -9.89 -7.76 -9.38
N THR A 281 -9.44 -8.65 -10.28
CA THR A 281 -9.19 -10.06 -9.98
C THR A 281 -7.71 -10.36 -9.72
N GLY A 282 -6.80 -9.77 -10.51
CA GLY A 282 -5.41 -10.22 -10.59
C GLY A 282 -5.26 -11.49 -11.42
N LYS A 283 -4.11 -12.17 -11.30
CA LYS A 283 -3.79 -13.41 -12.03
C LYS A 283 -3.22 -14.45 -11.06
N ARG A 284 -3.88 -15.59 -10.92
CA ARG A 284 -3.35 -16.70 -10.11
C ARG A 284 -1.99 -17.13 -10.67
N GLY A 285 -0.96 -17.17 -9.80
CA GLY A 285 0.38 -17.55 -10.22
C GLY A 285 1.03 -16.56 -11.19
N GLY A 286 0.61 -15.29 -11.15
CA GLY A 286 1.22 -14.22 -11.94
C GLY A 286 2.67 -13.99 -11.59
N GLU A 287 3.39 -13.33 -12.50
CA GLU A 287 4.85 -13.17 -12.46
C GLU A 287 5.31 -11.97 -11.64
N ARG A 288 4.39 -11.02 -11.37
CA ARG A 288 4.67 -9.80 -10.61
C ARG A 288 3.70 -9.66 -9.44
N TRP A 289 4.22 -9.15 -8.31
CA TRP A 289 3.39 -8.79 -7.16
C TRP A 289 2.93 -7.35 -7.33
N VAL A 290 1.64 -7.14 -7.56
CA VAL A 290 1.00 -5.83 -7.72
C VAL A 290 -0.36 -5.89 -7.03
N PRO A 291 -0.41 -5.67 -5.70
CA PRO A 291 -1.64 -5.77 -4.93
C PRO A 291 -2.63 -4.69 -5.34
N ALA A 292 -3.92 -4.99 -5.17
CA ALA A 292 -4.98 -4.06 -5.52
C ALA A 292 -5.31 -3.09 -4.39
N GLU A 293 -5.79 -1.92 -4.80
CA GLU A 293 -6.44 -0.93 -3.97
C GLU A 293 -7.90 -0.77 -4.44
N GLY A 294 -8.84 -0.88 -3.53
CA GLY A 294 -10.24 -0.52 -3.75
C GLY A 294 -10.44 0.92 -3.34
N ASP A 295 -10.91 1.74 -4.25
CA ASP A 295 -11.19 3.15 -4.07
C ASP A 295 -12.70 3.42 -4.05
N THR A 296 -13.16 4.25 -3.13
CA THR A 296 -14.55 4.70 -3.07
C THR A 296 -14.70 5.98 -2.26
N THR A 297 -15.87 6.59 -2.39
CA THR A 297 -16.26 7.76 -1.61
C THR A 297 -17.11 7.35 -0.40
N ILE A 298 -17.03 8.09 0.70
CA ILE A 298 -17.94 7.92 1.82
C ILE A 298 -19.36 8.39 1.48
N ASN A 299 -19.48 9.25 0.48
CA ASN A 299 -20.73 9.87 0.07
C ASN A 299 -21.06 9.50 -1.38
N HIS A 300 -22.32 9.15 -1.66
CA HIS A 300 -22.79 8.85 -3.01
C HIS A 300 -22.88 10.08 -3.92
N ALA A 301 -22.52 11.28 -3.42
CA ALA A 301 -22.57 12.52 -4.20
C ALA A 301 -21.44 12.59 -5.24
N GLY A 302 -20.25 12.09 -4.93
CA GLY A 302 -19.09 12.14 -5.81
C GLY A 302 -17.77 12.19 -5.03
N TRP A 303 -16.69 12.49 -5.78
CA TRP A 303 -15.35 12.61 -5.21
C TRP A 303 -15.14 13.96 -4.54
N PHE A 304 -15.63 15.05 -5.13
CA PHE A 304 -15.65 16.37 -4.50
C PHE A 304 -16.92 16.58 -3.66
N TRP A 305 -16.87 17.54 -2.75
CA TRP A 305 -18.02 17.90 -1.95
C TRP A 305 -19.11 18.58 -2.78
N HIS A 306 -20.36 18.21 -2.55
CA HIS A 306 -21.54 18.81 -3.18
C HIS A 306 -22.52 19.33 -2.12
N GLN A 307 -23.14 20.48 -2.40
CA GLN A 307 -24.16 21.03 -1.50
C GLN A 307 -25.34 20.06 -1.34
N GLY A 308 -25.72 19.82 -0.09
CA GLY A 308 -26.83 18.93 0.24
C GLY A 308 -26.47 17.43 0.28
N GLN A 309 -25.17 17.08 0.21
CA GLN A 309 -24.71 15.68 0.18
C GLN A 309 -24.96 14.91 1.49
N ALA A 310 -25.25 15.59 2.61
CA ALA A 310 -25.40 14.94 3.91
C ALA A 310 -26.46 13.80 3.92
N SER A 311 -27.48 13.88 3.06
CA SER A 311 -28.48 12.81 2.89
C SER A 311 -28.04 11.63 2.03
N ARG A 312 -26.85 11.69 1.46
CA ARG A 312 -26.28 10.70 0.51
C ARG A 312 -25.06 9.97 1.08
N VAL A 313 -24.78 10.15 2.37
CA VAL A 313 -23.66 9.46 3.03
C VAL A 313 -23.95 7.96 3.12
N LYS A 314 -22.94 7.14 2.86
CA LYS A 314 -23.03 5.69 3.06
C LYS A 314 -23.20 5.37 4.53
N SER A 315 -24.09 4.43 4.84
CA SER A 315 -24.26 3.96 6.22
C SER A 315 -23.00 3.22 6.70
N PRO A 316 -22.82 3.12 8.03
CA PRO A 316 -21.72 2.29 8.58
C PRO A 316 -21.75 0.84 8.11
N GLU A 317 -22.93 0.26 7.87
CA GLU A 317 -23.12 -1.10 7.37
C GLU A 317 -22.70 -1.21 5.89
N GLU A 318 -23.02 -0.22 5.05
CA GLU A 318 -22.53 -0.16 3.67
C GLU A 318 -21.00 -0.08 3.65
N LEU A 319 -20.39 0.72 4.54
CA LEU A 319 -18.93 0.80 4.66
C LEU A 319 -18.33 -0.51 5.19
N MET A 320 -19.01 -1.25 6.06
CA MET A 320 -18.60 -2.59 6.48
C MET A 320 -18.62 -3.59 5.31
N GLN A 321 -19.62 -3.51 4.43
CA GLN A 321 -19.64 -4.36 3.23
C GLN A 321 -18.49 -4.01 2.30
N VAL A 322 -18.20 -2.72 2.10
CA VAL A 322 -17.01 -2.27 1.34
C VAL A 322 -15.72 -2.80 1.96
N TRP A 323 -15.61 -2.79 3.29
CA TRP A 323 -14.47 -3.37 4.01
C TRP A 323 -14.28 -4.85 3.72
N PHE A 324 -15.35 -5.64 3.79
CA PHE A 324 -15.27 -7.08 3.48
C PHE A 324 -14.92 -7.34 2.03
N ASP A 325 -15.40 -6.50 1.12
CA ASP A 325 -15.19 -6.67 -0.32
C ASP A 325 -13.84 -6.12 -0.82
N SER A 326 -13.09 -5.43 0.03
CA SER A 326 -11.73 -4.93 -0.22
C SER A 326 -10.71 -5.58 0.70
N VAL A 327 -10.62 -5.12 1.95
CA VAL A 327 -9.64 -5.60 2.93
C VAL A 327 -9.88 -7.08 3.26
N GLY A 328 -11.13 -7.48 3.41
CA GLY A 328 -11.50 -8.89 3.62
C GLY A 328 -11.11 -9.82 2.46
N ARG A 329 -10.83 -9.28 1.28
CA ARG A 329 -10.32 -10.00 0.10
C ARG A 329 -8.83 -9.79 -0.14
N GLY A 330 -8.11 -9.12 0.79
CA GLY A 330 -6.66 -8.92 0.72
C GLY A 330 -6.21 -7.72 -0.12
N ALA A 331 -7.11 -6.79 -0.44
CA ALA A 331 -6.78 -5.48 -1.03
C ALA A 331 -6.69 -4.40 0.04
N ASN A 332 -6.06 -3.27 -0.27
CA ASN A 332 -6.20 -2.08 0.57
C ASN A 332 -7.49 -1.32 0.21
N LEU A 333 -8.00 -0.55 1.16
CA LEU A 333 -9.13 0.36 0.97
C LEU A 333 -8.66 1.81 1.13
N ILE A 334 -8.89 2.61 0.08
CA ILE A 334 -8.81 4.06 0.17
C ILE A 334 -10.23 4.65 0.14
N LEU A 335 -10.58 5.37 1.21
CA LEU A 335 -11.91 5.96 1.37
C LEU A 335 -11.83 7.48 1.28
N ASN A 336 -12.50 8.05 0.29
CA ASN A 336 -12.57 9.50 0.11
C ASN A 336 -13.59 10.13 1.05
N VAL A 337 -13.15 11.17 1.78
CA VAL A 337 -14.00 12.05 2.59
C VAL A 337 -13.66 13.48 2.21
N ALA A 338 -14.50 14.10 1.38
CA ALA A 338 -14.24 15.41 0.83
C ALA A 338 -14.52 16.54 1.83
N ALA A 339 -13.75 17.62 1.72
CA ALA A 339 -14.01 18.84 2.48
C ALA A 339 -14.95 19.78 1.72
N ASP A 340 -15.80 20.51 2.46
CA ASP A 340 -16.71 21.52 1.92
C ASP A 340 -15.97 22.82 1.53
N LYS A 341 -16.73 23.83 1.03
CA LYS A 341 -16.17 25.13 0.64
C LYS A 341 -15.53 25.91 1.79
N THR A 342 -15.89 25.62 3.04
CA THR A 342 -15.24 26.23 4.20
C THR A 342 -13.90 25.59 4.51
N GLY A 343 -13.65 24.38 4.01
CA GLY A 343 -12.49 23.54 4.30
C GLY A 343 -12.71 22.59 5.46
N ARG A 344 -13.97 22.27 5.81
CA ARG A 344 -14.33 21.31 6.85
C ARG A 344 -14.94 20.05 6.26
N LEU A 345 -14.82 18.94 7.00
CA LEU A 345 -15.56 17.72 6.67
C LEU A 345 -17.04 17.87 7.03
N ASP A 346 -17.92 17.33 6.19
CA ASP A 346 -19.35 17.28 6.50
C ASP A 346 -19.61 16.47 7.78
N PRO A 347 -20.38 16.98 8.75
CA PRO A 347 -20.69 16.27 9.98
C PRO A 347 -21.32 14.89 9.78
N ALA A 348 -22.13 14.70 8.72
CA ALA A 348 -22.73 13.41 8.41
C ALA A 348 -21.67 12.39 7.95
N ASP A 349 -20.71 12.82 7.11
CA ASP A 349 -19.60 11.98 6.68
C ASP A 349 -18.70 11.60 7.88
N VAL A 350 -18.40 12.55 8.77
CA VAL A 350 -17.64 12.30 10.01
C VAL A 350 -18.36 11.29 10.91
N LYS A 351 -19.67 11.46 11.12
CA LYS A 351 -20.46 10.54 11.92
C LYS A 351 -20.40 9.12 11.37
N SER A 352 -20.68 8.93 10.08
CA SER A 352 -20.64 7.62 9.43
C SER A 352 -19.25 6.97 9.52
N LEU A 353 -18.19 7.73 9.31
CA LEU A 353 -16.81 7.23 9.43
C LEU A 353 -16.51 6.71 10.85
N LEU A 354 -16.93 7.44 11.88
CA LEU A 354 -16.67 7.06 13.27
C LEU A 354 -17.52 5.86 13.69
N GLU A 355 -18.80 5.81 13.31
CA GLU A 355 -19.68 4.66 13.55
C GLU A 355 -19.18 3.40 12.80
N PHE A 356 -18.68 3.55 11.57
CA PHE A 356 -18.00 2.46 10.86
C PHE A 356 -16.78 1.94 11.64
N LYS A 357 -15.99 2.84 12.22
CA LYS A 357 -14.87 2.45 13.08
C LYS A 357 -15.34 1.65 14.29
N GLU A 358 -16.42 2.07 14.94
CA GLU A 358 -16.99 1.35 16.07
C GLU A 358 -17.47 -0.06 15.69
N LEU A 359 -18.12 -0.23 14.54
CA LEU A 359 -18.52 -1.54 14.04
C LEU A 359 -17.33 -2.46 13.81
N ARG A 360 -16.24 -1.94 13.19
CA ARG A 360 -15.01 -2.71 13.02
C ARG A 360 -14.41 -3.11 14.37
N ASP A 361 -14.33 -2.18 15.32
CA ASP A 361 -13.78 -2.47 16.65
C ASP A 361 -14.58 -3.55 17.37
N LYS A 362 -15.91 -3.51 17.30
CA LYS A 362 -16.78 -4.54 17.87
C LYS A 362 -16.57 -5.90 17.20
N LEU A 363 -16.44 -5.93 15.87
CA LEU A 363 -16.21 -7.16 15.11
C LEU A 363 -14.89 -7.81 15.47
N TYR A 364 -13.83 -7.03 15.60
CA TYR A 364 -12.46 -7.52 15.87
C TYR A 364 -12.08 -7.44 17.37
N ALA A 365 -13.00 -7.14 18.26
CA ALA A 365 -12.74 -7.02 19.70
C ALA A 365 -12.20 -8.31 20.31
N ARG A 366 -12.51 -9.47 19.72
CA ARG A 366 -12.08 -10.78 20.18
C ARG A 366 -11.55 -11.61 19.04
N ASP A 367 -10.32 -12.00 19.14
CA ASP A 367 -9.72 -13.05 18.32
C ASP A 367 -10.01 -14.41 18.94
N TYR A 368 -10.94 -15.17 18.35
CA TYR A 368 -11.33 -16.50 18.83
C TYR A 368 -10.27 -17.56 18.58
N ALA A 369 -9.29 -17.30 17.73
CA ALA A 369 -8.16 -18.20 17.48
C ALA A 369 -7.02 -18.02 18.48
N LEU A 370 -6.96 -16.86 19.14
CA LEU A 370 -5.85 -16.53 20.05
C LEU A 370 -5.75 -17.54 21.21
N GLY A 371 -4.60 -18.19 21.32
CA GLY A 371 -4.34 -19.19 22.36
C GLY A 371 -5.08 -20.52 22.17
N ALA A 372 -5.79 -20.73 21.08
CA ALA A 372 -6.45 -22.01 20.78
C ALA A 372 -5.41 -23.12 20.57
N THR A 373 -5.77 -24.33 21.04
CA THR A 373 -4.93 -25.52 20.79
C THR A 373 -5.04 -25.92 19.33
N VAL A 374 -3.90 -25.97 18.66
CA VAL A 374 -3.81 -26.35 17.24
C VAL A 374 -2.87 -27.53 17.09
N THR A 375 -3.30 -28.51 16.30
CA THR A 375 -2.48 -29.66 15.91
C THR A 375 -2.28 -29.69 14.41
N ALA A 376 -1.14 -30.20 13.99
CA ALA A 376 -0.86 -30.44 12.57
C ALA A 376 -0.23 -31.81 12.41
N SER A 377 -0.53 -32.47 11.29
CA SER A 377 0.05 -33.78 10.94
C SER A 377 1.54 -33.72 10.72
N GLN A 378 2.06 -32.55 10.34
CA GLN A 378 3.48 -32.32 10.06
C GLN A 378 3.90 -30.91 10.43
N THR A 379 5.17 -30.76 10.82
CA THR A 379 5.84 -29.48 10.97
C THR A 379 7.17 -29.53 10.23
N ARG A 380 7.51 -28.48 9.50
CA ARG A 380 8.72 -28.37 8.72
C ARG A 380 9.97 -28.65 9.58
N GLY A 381 10.72 -29.69 9.23
CA GLY A 381 11.93 -30.10 9.95
C GLY A 381 11.74 -30.40 11.43
N ASN A 382 10.50 -30.59 11.90
CA ASN A 382 10.16 -30.66 13.33
C ASN A 382 10.67 -29.45 14.14
N ASP A 383 10.89 -28.33 13.46
CA ASP A 383 11.44 -27.10 14.06
C ASP A 383 10.33 -26.29 14.74
N LYS A 384 10.53 -25.92 16.01
CA LYS A 384 9.61 -25.09 16.79
C LYS A 384 9.32 -23.75 16.13
N LYS A 385 10.23 -23.23 15.31
CA LYS A 385 10.03 -21.99 14.54
C LYS A 385 8.82 -22.07 13.62
N PHE A 386 8.43 -23.26 13.19
CA PHE A 386 7.30 -23.50 12.30
C PHE A 386 6.17 -24.28 13.00
N SER A 387 6.07 -24.15 14.31
CA SER A 387 5.08 -24.85 15.13
C SER A 387 3.65 -24.51 14.72
N PRO A 388 2.69 -25.47 14.80
CA PRO A 388 1.26 -25.19 14.66
C PRO A 388 0.74 -24.09 15.60
N SER A 389 1.32 -23.97 16.81
CA SER A 389 0.94 -22.92 17.77
C SER A 389 1.17 -21.49 17.26
N ASN A 390 2.02 -21.31 16.25
CA ASN A 390 2.25 -20.01 15.63
C ASN A 390 1.01 -19.48 14.88
N MET A 391 0.03 -20.33 14.58
CA MET A 391 -1.22 -19.90 13.93
C MET A 391 -2.17 -19.21 14.91
N THR A 392 -1.93 -19.32 16.21
CA THR A 392 -2.83 -18.83 17.27
C THR A 392 -2.10 -18.05 18.37
N ASP A 393 -0.85 -17.63 18.12
CA ASP A 393 -0.02 -16.87 19.07
C ASP A 393 -0.25 -15.35 19.00
N GLY A 394 -1.07 -14.88 18.07
CA GLY A 394 -1.34 -13.47 17.85
C GLY A 394 -0.19 -12.68 17.21
N ASN A 395 0.86 -13.35 16.74
CA ASN A 395 2.04 -12.71 16.15
C ASN A 395 2.05 -12.87 14.63
N ILE A 396 1.84 -11.80 13.89
CA ILE A 396 1.81 -11.78 12.42
C ILE A 396 3.15 -12.17 11.76
N GLU A 397 4.26 -12.16 12.52
CA GLU A 397 5.59 -12.51 12.00
C GLU A 397 5.92 -14.00 12.14
N THR A 398 5.10 -14.75 12.87
CA THR A 398 5.24 -16.19 13.02
C THR A 398 4.27 -16.93 12.12
N TYR A 399 4.60 -18.15 11.76
CA TYR A 399 3.74 -18.97 10.90
C TYR A 399 4.01 -20.46 11.10
N TRP A 400 3.01 -21.27 10.83
CA TRP A 400 3.19 -22.70 10.69
C TRP A 400 3.61 -23.05 9.26
N ALA A 401 4.47 -24.06 9.10
CA ALA A 401 4.87 -24.57 7.80
C ALA A 401 5.05 -26.09 7.82
N VAL A 402 4.77 -26.72 6.67
CA VAL A 402 5.03 -28.15 6.41
C VAL A 402 6.28 -28.35 5.55
N ALA A 403 6.75 -29.59 5.44
CA ALA A 403 7.79 -29.95 4.49
C ALA A 403 7.29 -29.75 3.03
N VAL A 404 8.19 -29.36 2.14
CA VAL A 404 7.91 -28.82 0.78
C VAL A 404 7.30 -29.82 -0.19
N SER A 405 7.06 -31.06 0.18
CA SER A 405 6.56 -32.09 -0.74
C SER A 405 5.06 -31.98 -1.07
N TYR A 406 4.34 -31.03 -0.48
CA TYR A 406 2.90 -30.83 -0.72
C TYR A 406 2.65 -29.50 -1.42
N THR A 407 2.14 -29.57 -2.64
CA THR A 407 1.82 -28.41 -3.48
C THR A 407 0.44 -27.82 -3.22
N HIS A 408 -0.33 -28.38 -2.29
CA HIS A 408 -1.71 -27.95 -2.02
C HIS A 408 -1.94 -27.81 -0.51
N LEU A 409 -2.23 -26.60 -0.06
CA LEU A 409 -2.83 -26.32 1.24
C LEU A 409 -4.36 -26.47 1.07
N THR A 410 -4.92 -27.53 1.59
CA THR A 410 -6.34 -27.57 1.92
C THR A 410 -6.48 -26.87 3.26
N LEU A 411 -6.96 -25.62 3.26
CA LEU A 411 -7.41 -25.00 4.49
C LEU A 411 -8.62 -25.77 5.00
N PRO A 412 -8.67 -26.16 6.28
CA PRO A 412 -9.90 -26.70 6.83
C PRO A 412 -10.99 -25.65 6.69
N THR A 413 -12.07 -26.01 6.04
CA THR A 413 -13.28 -25.17 6.00
C THR A 413 -13.78 -25.09 7.44
N ILE A 414 -13.67 -23.94 8.06
CA ILE A 414 -14.36 -23.66 9.32
C ILE A 414 -15.85 -23.60 8.94
N ARG A 415 -16.60 -24.61 9.39
CA ARG A 415 -18.08 -24.62 9.32
C ARG A 415 -18.65 -23.85 10.49
#